data_4cf74bf27a2543d626acce39596738ba
#
_entry.id   4cf74bf27a2543d626acce39596738ba
#
_cell.length_a   1.000
_cell.length_b   1.000
_cell.length_c   1.000
_cell.angle_alpha   90.00
_cell.angle_beta   90.00
_cell.angle_gamma   90.00
#
_symmetry.space_group_name_H-M   'P 1'
#
loop_
_entity.id
_entity.type
_entity.pdbx_description
1 polymer ?
#
loop_
_entity_poly.entity_id
_entity_poly.type
_entity_poly.pdbx_seq_one_letter_code
_entity_poly.pdbx_strand_id
1 'polypeptide(L)'
;MRIRYHHPIPNFYKIDNPINHLNFISDDFFDSLNEYILNQGFAGVSYSKLSKDFKKEWDIDWDNILILKYVMSEDILNMEASREKTILEDEEFQKFGKKTFEVADFLRKNNFKADLIHPLDDTISLRAIAMQSNDCVITRNNMCMFKEALNIGFFMIKTSIENLPFKSENDMLWVEDFCSTCGVCNERCPENAFGEDGNFQRKLCTAHREGCSVCVLICPFFKRGYEKVKRRYEIKQKRS
;
A
#
# COMPACT_ATOMS: atom_id res chain seq x y z
N MET A 1 9.16 -23.18 6.03
CA MET A 1 8.27 -23.04 4.87
C MET A 1 7.42 -21.79 5.10
N ARG A 2 7.63 -20.69 4.36
CA ARG A 2 6.79 -19.49 4.47
C ARG A 2 5.43 -19.85 3.86
N ILE A 3 4.37 -19.86 4.66
CA ILE A 3 3.01 -20.00 4.15
C ILE A 3 2.69 -18.68 3.44
N ARG A 4 2.64 -18.70 2.12
CA ARG A 4 2.24 -17.53 1.32
C ARG A 4 0.73 -17.43 1.36
N TYR A 5 0.23 -16.29 1.78
CA TYR A 5 -1.18 -15.96 1.86
C TYR A 5 -1.81 -15.78 0.47
N HIS A 6 -1.11 -15.10 -0.42
CA HIS A 6 -1.54 -14.88 -1.79
C HIS A 6 -0.78 -15.77 -2.77
N HIS A 7 -1.49 -16.18 -3.82
CA HIS A 7 -0.87 -16.86 -4.93
C HIS A 7 -0.04 -15.88 -5.78
N PRO A 8 1.04 -16.36 -6.43
CA PRO A 8 1.76 -15.51 -7.38
C PRO A 8 0.83 -15.02 -8.48
N ILE A 9 0.95 -13.74 -8.84
CA ILE A 9 0.20 -13.16 -9.94
C ILE A 9 0.91 -13.59 -11.24
N PRO A 10 0.21 -14.24 -12.20
CA PRO A 10 0.77 -14.55 -13.49
C PRO A 10 1.19 -13.29 -14.24
N ASN A 11 2.07 -13.44 -15.22
CA ASN A 11 2.41 -12.36 -16.13
C ASN A 11 1.24 -12.11 -17.09
N PHE A 12 0.68 -10.89 -17.05
CA PHE A 12 -0.43 -10.45 -17.89
C PHE A 12 -0.04 -9.36 -18.90
N TYR A 13 1.24 -9.03 -19.07
CA TYR A 13 1.68 -8.04 -20.07
C TYR A 13 1.24 -8.43 -21.48
N LYS A 14 0.70 -7.45 -22.19
CA LYS A 14 0.33 -7.55 -23.61
C LYS A 14 1.22 -6.70 -24.52
N ILE A 15 1.97 -5.78 -23.92
CA ILE A 15 2.81 -4.81 -24.62
C ILE A 15 4.21 -4.88 -24.00
N ASP A 16 5.23 -4.98 -24.84
CA ASP A 16 6.62 -4.95 -24.39
C ASP A 16 7.05 -3.54 -24.00
N ASN A 17 8.06 -3.43 -23.14
CA ASN A 17 8.66 -2.15 -22.84
C ASN A 17 9.28 -1.54 -24.10
N PRO A 18 9.06 -0.23 -24.34
CA PRO A 18 9.65 0.45 -25.49
C PRO A 18 11.17 0.48 -25.39
N ILE A 19 11.86 0.24 -26.53
CA ILE A 19 13.33 0.34 -26.63
C ILE A 19 13.74 1.81 -26.41
N ASN A 20 13.09 2.73 -27.12
CA ASN A 20 13.25 4.17 -26.94
C ASN A 20 12.07 4.69 -26.12
N HIS A 21 12.31 5.02 -24.86
CA HIS A 21 11.26 5.45 -23.94
C HIS A 21 11.34 6.95 -23.65
N LEU A 22 10.19 7.50 -23.27
CA LEU A 22 10.07 8.84 -22.73
C LEU A 22 10.35 8.86 -21.24
N ASN A 23 10.85 10.00 -20.74
CA ASN A 23 11.10 10.21 -19.32
C ASN A 23 10.22 11.30 -18.72
N PHE A 24 9.53 12.06 -19.53
CA PHE A 24 8.71 13.19 -19.07
C PHE A 24 7.31 13.09 -19.65
N ILE A 25 6.31 13.34 -18.81
CA ILE A 25 4.90 13.40 -19.21
C ILE A 25 4.43 14.86 -19.31
N SER A 26 3.46 15.11 -20.21
CA SER A 26 2.69 16.35 -20.23
C SER A 26 1.57 16.32 -19.18
N ASP A 27 1.06 17.48 -18.82
CA ASP A 27 -0.08 17.60 -17.89
C ASP A 27 -1.32 16.86 -18.43
N ASP A 28 -1.62 16.98 -19.73
CA ASP A 28 -2.75 16.26 -20.35
C ASP A 28 -2.60 14.74 -20.27
N PHE A 29 -1.38 14.23 -20.44
CA PHE A 29 -1.14 12.80 -20.29
C PHE A 29 -1.20 12.37 -18.82
N PHE A 30 -0.73 13.21 -17.91
CA PHE A 30 -0.83 12.95 -16.46
C PHE A 30 -2.29 12.83 -16.02
N ASP A 31 -3.16 13.71 -16.48
CA ASP A 31 -4.60 13.66 -16.20
C ASP A 31 -5.24 12.39 -16.79
N SER A 32 -4.89 12.06 -18.04
CA SER A 32 -5.35 10.84 -18.71
C SER A 32 -4.89 9.57 -17.98
N LEU A 33 -3.67 9.53 -17.45
CA LEU A 33 -3.15 8.42 -16.66
C LEU A 33 -3.92 8.26 -15.35
N ASN A 34 -4.17 9.37 -14.64
CA ASN A 34 -4.93 9.35 -13.39
C ASN A 34 -6.38 8.87 -13.63
N GLU A 35 -7.03 9.39 -14.67
CA GLU A 35 -8.36 8.95 -15.07
C GLU A 35 -8.38 7.46 -15.42
N TYR A 36 -7.39 6.98 -16.18
CA TYR A 36 -7.28 5.58 -16.53
C TYR A 36 -7.14 4.70 -15.28
N ILE A 37 -6.28 5.09 -14.32
CA ILE A 37 -6.08 4.37 -13.04
C ILE A 37 -7.39 4.30 -12.26
N LEU A 38 -8.12 5.40 -12.12
CA LEU A 38 -9.40 5.45 -11.42
C LEU A 38 -10.45 4.56 -12.12
N ASN A 39 -10.51 4.57 -13.46
CA ASN A 39 -11.42 3.74 -14.26
C ASN A 39 -11.10 2.24 -14.12
N GLN A 40 -9.86 1.86 -13.77
CA GLN A 40 -9.53 0.49 -13.38
C GLN A 40 -10.08 0.12 -11.99
N GLY A 41 -10.62 1.07 -11.22
CA GLY A 41 -11.20 0.88 -9.89
C GLY A 41 -10.16 0.98 -8.77
N PHE A 42 -8.99 1.55 -9.03
CA PHE A 42 -8.09 1.97 -7.97
C PHE A 42 -8.68 3.21 -7.26
N ALA A 43 -8.43 3.31 -5.97
CA ALA A 43 -8.87 4.45 -5.16
C ALA A 43 -7.99 5.70 -5.35
N GLY A 44 -6.82 5.53 -5.95
CA GLY A 44 -5.88 6.59 -6.21
C GLY A 44 -4.47 6.07 -6.46
N VAL A 45 -3.56 6.99 -6.68
CA VAL A 45 -2.14 6.72 -6.89
C VAL A 45 -1.29 7.62 -6.00
N SER A 46 -0.20 7.08 -5.48
CA SER A 46 0.89 7.84 -4.84
C SER A 46 2.16 7.62 -5.63
N TYR A 47 3.10 8.53 -5.47
CA TYR A 47 4.35 8.50 -6.22
C TYR A 47 5.53 8.46 -5.27
N SER A 48 6.48 7.56 -5.53
CA SER A 48 7.70 7.44 -4.75
C SER A 48 8.92 7.69 -5.63
N LYS A 49 9.83 8.53 -5.14
CA LYS A 49 11.17 8.66 -5.70
C LYS A 49 12.15 8.10 -4.69
N LEU A 50 12.85 7.03 -5.08
CA LEU A 50 13.78 6.38 -4.18
C LEU A 50 15.02 7.23 -3.93
N SER A 51 15.40 7.37 -2.67
CA SER A 51 16.64 8.06 -2.30
C SER A 51 17.86 7.25 -2.72
N LYS A 52 19.00 7.93 -2.91
CA LYS A 52 20.25 7.28 -3.28
C LYS A 52 20.69 6.24 -2.25
N ASP A 53 20.51 6.53 -0.96
CA ASP A 53 20.89 5.64 0.13
C ASP A 53 20.00 4.40 0.14
N PHE A 54 18.68 4.57 -0.05
CA PHE A 54 17.75 3.47 -0.17
C PHE A 54 18.10 2.54 -1.35
N LYS A 55 18.40 3.12 -2.51
CA LYS A 55 18.80 2.35 -3.70
C LYS A 55 20.07 1.54 -3.46
N LYS A 56 21.05 2.14 -2.78
CA LYS A 56 22.31 1.46 -2.42
C LYS A 56 22.09 0.32 -1.43
N GLU A 57 21.23 0.52 -0.43
CA GLU A 57 20.91 -0.49 0.58
C GLU A 57 20.24 -1.73 -0.03
N TRP A 58 19.35 -1.51 -1.02
CA TRP A 58 18.56 -2.57 -1.63
C TRP A 58 19.06 -3.03 -2.99
N ASP A 59 20.21 -2.53 -3.46
CA ASP A 59 20.80 -2.82 -4.78
C ASP A 59 19.81 -2.58 -5.95
N ILE A 60 19.27 -1.36 -6.01
CA ILE A 60 18.24 -0.96 -6.95
C ILE A 60 18.79 0.03 -7.97
N ASP A 61 18.51 -0.17 -9.27
CA ASP A 61 18.93 0.67 -10.39
C ASP A 61 17.85 1.63 -10.93
N TRP A 62 16.62 1.58 -10.39
CA TRP A 62 15.49 2.41 -10.80
C TRP A 62 15.04 3.38 -9.68
N ASP A 63 14.39 4.49 -10.05
CA ASP A 63 14.09 5.60 -9.14
C ASP A 63 12.60 5.80 -8.87
N ASN A 64 11.77 5.76 -9.91
CA ASN A 64 10.43 6.34 -9.88
C ASN A 64 9.36 5.24 -9.87
N ILE A 65 8.37 5.42 -8.98
CA ILE A 65 7.37 4.38 -8.72
C ILE A 65 5.98 5.00 -8.63
N LEU A 66 5.02 4.34 -9.28
CA LEU A 66 3.60 4.53 -9.04
C LEU A 66 3.15 3.50 -7.99
N ILE A 67 2.44 3.97 -6.97
CA ILE A 67 1.80 3.15 -5.94
C ILE A 67 0.30 3.20 -6.19
N LEU A 68 -0.23 2.16 -6.81
CA LEU A 68 -1.65 2.03 -7.16
C LEU A 68 -2.40 1.50 -5.93
N LYS A 69 -3.32 2.29 -5.40
CA LYS A 69 -4.05 2.02 -4.16
C LYS A 69 -5.45 1.49 -4.45
N TYR A 70 -5.87 0.43 -3.76
CA TYR A 70 -7.25 -0.04 -3.79
C TYR A 70 -7.78 -0.22 -2.36
N VAL A 71 -9.07 0.02 -2.17
CA VAL A 71 -9.73 -0.23 -0.88
C VAL A 71 -10.09 -1.70 -0.80
N MET A 72 -9.58 -2.39 0.22
CA MET A 72 -9.98 -3.78 0.50
C MET A 72 -11.46 -3.82 0.91
N SER A 73 -12.19 -4.80 0.41
CA SER A 73 -13.63 -4.96 0.65
C SER A 73 -13.97 -5.02 2.14
N GLU A 74 -14.85 -4.10 2.59
CA GLU A 74 -15.34 -4.11 3.97
C GLU A 74 -16.17 -5.36 4.26
N ASP A 75 -16.90 -5.89 3.30
CA ASP A 75 -17.66 -7.13 3.44
C ASP A 75 -16.74 -8.30 3.75
N ILE A 76 -15.63 -8.43 3.00
CA ILE A 76 -14.62 -9.46 3.25
C ILE A 76 -13.95 -9.23 4.60
N LEU A 77 -13.57 -7.99 4.94
CA LEU A 77 -12.94 -7.68 6.23
C LEU A 77 -13.84 -8.04 7.42
N ASN A 78 -15.15 -7.85 7.31
CA ASN A 78 -16.12 -8.14 8.35
C ASN A 78 -16.46 -9.65 8.48
N MET A 79 -16.07 -10.50 7.55
CA MET A 79 -16.23 -11.95 7.70
C MET A 79 -15.42 -12.49 8.89
N GLU A 80 -15.91 -13.54 9.50
CA GLU A 80 -15.13 -14.29 10.49
C GLU A 80 -13.86 -14.87 9.85
N ALA A 81 -12.80 -14.94 10.64
CA ALA A 81 -11.54 -15.53 10.20
C ALA A 81 -11.77 -16.99 9.73
N SER A 82 -11.45 -17.28 8.48
CA SER A 82 -11.71 -18.57 7.86
C SER A 82 -10.88 -18.75 6.58
N ARG A 83 -10.79 -19.99 6.12
CA ARG A 83 -10.20 -20.30 4.81
C ARG A 83 -10.98 -19.64 3.66
N GLU A 84 -12.31 -19.57 3.74
CA GLU A 84 -13.14 -18.93 2.72
C GLU A 84 -12.78 -17.44 2.59
N LYS A 85 -12.67 -16.75 3.72
CA LYS A 85 -12.23 -15.35 3.73
C LYS A 85 -10.87 -15.18 3.07
N THR A 86 -9.90 -16.03 3.35
CA THR A 86 -8.57 -15.94 2.73
C THR A 86 -8.61 -16.14 1.21
N ILE A 87 -9.52 -16.98 0.70
CA ILE A 87 -9.75 -17.16 -0.73
C ILE A 87 -10.27 -15.88 -1.36
N LEU A 88 -11.29 -15.25 -0.76
CA LEU A 88 -11.87 -14.00 -1.27
C LEU A 88 -10.85 -12.83 -1.25
N GLU A 89 -10.03 -12.75 -0.19
CA GLU A 89 -8.94 -11.77 -0.12
C GLU A 89 -7.89 -12.01 -1.23
N ASP A 90 -7.56 -13.28 -1.53
CA ASP A 90 -6.65 -13.61 -2.63
C ASP A 90 -7.28 -13.30 -4.00
N GLU A 91 -8.56 -13.59 -4.20
CA GLU A 91 -9.28 -13.22 -5.43
C GLU A 91 -9.27 -11.70 -5.67
N GLU A 92 -9.50 -10.90 -4.62
CA GLU A 92 -9.41 -9.45 -4.69
C GLU A 92 -7.98 -8.99 -5.03
N PHE A 93 -6.98 -9.58 -4.38
CA PHE A 93 -5.56 -9.33 -4.68
C PHE A 93 -5.21 -9.66 -6.13
N GLN A 94 -5.62 -10.83 -6.65
CA GLN A 94 -5.39 -11.23 -8.03
C GLN A 94 -6.07 -10.30 -9.04
N LYS A 95 -7.30 -9.87 -8.74
CA LYS A 95 -8.04 -8.90 -9.54
C LYS A 95 -7.27 -7.59 -9.70
N PHE A 96 -6.80 -6.99 -8.62
CA PHE A 96 -6.05 -5.74 -8.69
C PHE A 96 -4.62 -5.93 -9.22
N GLY A 97 -4.01 -7.09 -8.98
CA GLY A 97 -2.77 -7.48 -9.60
C GLY A 97 -2.86 -7.47 -11.13
N LYS A 98 -3.89 -8.12 -11.70
CA LYS A 98 -4.15 -8.09 -13.16
C LYS A 98 -4.35 -6.68 -13.69
N LYS A 99 -5.13 -5.85 -12.99
CA LYS A 99 -5.36 -4.44 -13.37
C LYS A 99 -4.09 -3.59 -13.33
N THR A 100 -3.14 -3.95 -12.47
CA THR A 100 -1.83 -3.28 -12.44
C THR A 100 -1.04 -3.53 -13.73
N PHE A 101 -1.11 -4.73 -14.31
CA PHE A 101 -0.53 -4.99 -15.64
C PHE A 101 -1.22 -4.16 -16.73
N GLU A 102 -2.53 -3.94 -16.65
CA GLU A 102 -3.26 -3.09 -17.60
C GLU A 102 -2.81 -1.62 -17.52
N VAL A 103 -2.53 -1.11 -16.31
CA VAL A 103 -1.93 0.23 -16.13
C VAL A 103 -0.49 0.27 -16.68
N ALA A 104 0.31 -0.76 -16.45
CA ALA A 104 1.65 -0.82 -17.01
C ALA A 104 1.62 -0.89 -18.54
N ASP A 105 0.73 -1.67 -19.15
CA ASP A 105 0.54 -1.72 -20.59
C ASP A 105 0.06 -0.38 -21.17
N PHE A 106 -0.79 0.37 -20.45
CA PHE A 106 -1.17 1.74 -20.83
C PHE A 106 0.05 2.66 -20.89
N LEU A 107 0.95 2.60 -19.92
CA LEU A 107 2.21 3.35 -19.92
C LEU A 107 3.11 2.94 -21.09
N ARG A 108 3.30 1.62 -21.31
CA ARG A 108 4.14 1.07 -22.38
C ARG A 108 3.63 1.46 -23.78
N LYS A 109 2.30 1.45 -23.98
CA LYS A 109 1.65 1.91 -25.21
C LYS A 109 1.94 3.38 -25.51
N ASN A 110 2.17 4.19 -24.47
CA ASN A 110 2.49 5.60 -24.59
C ASN A 110 4.01 5.89 -24.45
N ASN A 111 4.83 4.90 -24.77
CA ASN A 111 6.30 4.98 -24.82
C ASN A 111 6.98 5.23 -23.45
N PHE A 112 6.39 4.84 -22.34
CA PHE A 112 7.06 4.83 -21.02
C PHE A 112 7.44 3.42 -20.64
N LYS A 113 8.61 3.22 -20.04
CA LYS A 113 8.91 1.94 -19.37
C LYS A 113 8.05 1.79 -18.13
N ALA A 114 7.51 0.60 -17.94
CA ALA A 114 6.66 0.30 -16.80
C ALA A 114 6.71 -1.19 -16.46
N ASP A 115 7.20 -1.54 -15.29
CA ASP A 115 7.24 -2.91 -14.81
C ASP A 115 6.63 -3.03 -13.42
N LEU A 116 5.79 -4.04 -13.23
CA LEU A 116 5.24 -4.38 -11.92
C LEU A 116 6.38 -4.80 -10.97
N ILE A 117 6.41 -4.24 -9.78
CA ILE A 117 7.19 -4.78 -8.67
C ILE A 117 6.35 -5.88 -8.04
N HIS A 118 6.78 -7.13 -8.18
CA HIS A 118 5.96 -8.25 -7.75
C HIS A 118 5.79 -8.25 -6.22
N PRO A 119 4.53 -8.25 -5.68
CA PRO A 119 4.30 -8.11 -4.26
C PRO A 119 4.87 -9.23 -3.39
N LEU A 120 5.16 -10.38 -4.00
CA LEU A 120 5.77 -11.54 -3.35
C LEU A 120 7.28 -11.64 -3.62
N ASP A 121 7.88 -10.61 -4.22
CA ASP A 121 9.33 -10.51 -4.32
C ASP A 121 9.91 -10.31 -2.92
N ASP A 122 10.73 -11.27 -2.49
CA ASP A 122 11.33 -11.24 -1.16
C ASP A 122 12.62 -10.39 -1.13
N THR A 123 13.08 -9.89 -2.28
CA THR A 123 14.31 -9.09 -2.40
C THR A 123 14.13 -7.65 -1.93
N ILE A 124 12.89 -7.15 -1.95
CA ILE A 124 12.61 -5.77 -1.57
C ILE A 124 11.33 -5.66 -0.73
N SER A 125 11.34 -4.72 0.22
CA SER A 125 10.16 -4.41 1.02
C SER A 125 9.28 -3.36 0.34
N LEU A 126 8.09 -3.75 -0.16
CA LEU A 126 7.12 -2.80 -0.72
C LEU A 126 6.72 -1.72 0.31
N ARG A 127 6.66 -2.06 1.61
CA ARG A 127 6.38 -1.06 2.65
C ARG A 127 7.49 -0.04 2.79
N ALA A 128 8.74 -0.47 2.69
CA ALA A 128 9.88 0.46 2.72
C ALA A 128 9.83 1.41 1.52
N ILE A 129 9.47 0.91 0.32
CA ILE A 129 9.23 1.75 -0.86
C ILE A 129 8.06 2.73 -0.64
N ALA A 130 6.94 2.25 -0.09
CA ALA A 130 5.77 3.09 0.16
C ALA A 130 6.10 4.25 1.12
N MET A 131 6.94 4.00 2.13
CA MET A 131 7.42 5.05 3.05
C MET A 131 8.24 6.14 2.35
N GLN A 132 8.97 5.82 1.27
CA GLN A 132 9.69 6.82 0.46
C GLN A 132 8.76 7.77 -0.29
N SER A 133 7.46 7.44 -0.41
CA SER A 133 6.49 8.34 -1.06
C SER A 133 6.10 9.56 -0.24
N ASN A 134 6.40 9.59 1.06
CA ASN A 134 5.88 10.58 2.01
C ASN A 134 4.34 10.68 2.05
N ASP A 135 3.64 9.63 1.62
CA ASP A 135 2.17 9.58 1.53
C ASP A 135 1.54 8.46 2.37
N CYS A 136 2.35 7.72 3.10
CA CYS A 136 1.86 6.70 4.03
C CYS A 136 2.66 6.66 5.33
N VAL A 137 2.11 5.99 6.32
CA VAL A 137 2.78 5.64 7.59
C VAL A 137 2.51 4.19 7.94
N ILE A 138 3.40 3.58 8.71
CA ILE A 138 3.17 2.26 9.29
C ILE A 138 2.47 2.44 10.63
N THR A 139 1.25 1.94 10.73
CA THR A 139 0.50 1.96 11.99
C THR A 139 0.94 0.83 12.93
N ARG A 140 0.57 0.92 14.22
CA ARG A 140 0.96 -0.08 15.23
C ARG A 140 0.53 -1.51 14.88
N ASN A 141 -0.61 -1.69 14.19
CA ASN A 141 -1.03 -2.99 13.69
C ASN A 141 -0.32 -3.41 12.39
N ASN A 142 0.80 -2.76 12.07
CA ASN A 142 1.69 -3.07 10.95
C ASN A 142 1.06 -2.91 9.54
N MET A 143 0.01 -2.08 9.43
CA MET A 143 -0.57 -1.69 8.14
C MET A 143 0.13 -0.46 7.57
N CYS A 144 0.34 -0.43 6.25
CA CYS A 144 0.58 0.81 5.52
C CYS A 144 -0.74 1.58 5.45
N MET A 145 -0.83 2.69 6.15
CA MET A 145 -2.01 3.55 6.11
C MET A 145 -1.75 4.75 5.20
N PHE A 146 -2.69 5.01 4.32
CA PHE A 146 -2.78 6.21 3.50
C PHE A 146 -3.91 7.10 4.04
N LYS A 147 -3.96 8.38 3.60
CA LYS A 147 -5.03 9.30 4.05
C LYS A 147 -6.43 8.84 3.65
N GLU A 148 -6.55 8.18 2.52
CA GLU A 148 -7.83 7.73 1.97
C GLU A 148 -8.50 6.72 2.90
N ALA A 149 -7.75 5.72 3.39
CA ALA A 149 -8.25 4.72 4.33
C ALA A 149 -7.11 3.92 4.99
N LEU A 150 -7.43 3.21 6.08
CA LEU A 150 -6.52 2.24 6.69
C LEU A 150 -6.46 0.93 5.89
N ASN A 151 -7.60 0.49 5.35
CA ASN A 151 -7.74 -0.77 4.62
C ASN A 151 -7.35 -0.63 3.14
N ILE A 152 -6.19 -0.04 2.89
CA ILE A 152 -5.62 0.08 1.55
C ILE A 152 -4.69 -1.10 1.28
N GLY A 153 -5.01 -1.85 0.20
CA GLY A 153 -4.05 -2.68 -0.51
C GLY A 153 -3.39 -1.88 -1.63
N PHE A 154 -2.19 -2.25 -2.01
CA PHE A 154 -1.50 -1.52 -3.08
C PHE A 154 -0.58 -2.41 -3.90
N PHE A 155 -0.41 -2.01 -5.15
CA PHE A 155 0.58 -2.55 -6.10
C PHE A 155 1.51 -1.43 -6.55
N MET A 156 2.66 -1.81 -7.07
CA MET A 156 3.68 -0.85 -7.49
C MET A 156 4.15 -1.12 -8.90
N ILE A 157 4.35 -0.03 -9.65
CA ILE A 157 4.95 -0.04 -10.99
C ILE A 157 6.19 0.84 -10.94
N LYS A 158 7.37 0.28 -11.23
CA LYS A 158 8.55 1.07 -11.55
C LYS A 158 8.42 1.64 -12.96
N THR A 159 8.79 2.90 -13.14
CA THR A 159 8.60 3.61 -14.41
C THR A 159 9.77 4.49 -14.78
N SER A 160 9.89 4.82 -16.08
CA SER A 160 10.84 5.82 -16.58
C SER A 160 10.44 7.27 -16.34
N ILE A 161 9.22 7.54 -15.86
CA ILE A 161 8.70 8.91 -15.71
C ILE A 161 9.42 9.63 -14.57
N GLU A 162 10.07 10.76 -14.86
CA GLU A 162 10.89 11.50 -13.90
C GLU A 162 10.16 12.68 -13.24
N ASN A 163 9.13 13.25 -13.90
CA ASN A 163 8.41 14.44 -13.44
C ASN A 163 7.06 14.12 -12.77
N LEU A 164 6.99 13.02 -12.03
CA LEU A 164 5.82 12.71 -11.20
C LEU A 164 5.73 13.67 -9.99
N PRO A 165 4.53 13.95 -9.46
CA PRO A 165 4.35 14.89 -8.34
C PRO A 165 4.75 14.23 -7.00
N PHE A 166 6.05 14.08 -6.79
CA PHE A 166 6.60 13.52 -5.55
C PHE A 166 6.38 14.45 -4.36
N LYS A 167 5.95 13.91 -3.22
CA LYS A 167 5.83 14.66 -1.97
C LYS A 167 7.19 14.82 -1.31
N SER A 168 7.51 16.03 -0.88
CA SER A 168 8.75 16.35 -0.16
C SER A 168 8.67 16.01 1.33
N GLU A 169 7.47 16.04 1.93
CA GLU A 169 7.25 15.85 3.36
C GLU A 169 6.08 14.92 3.64
N ASN A 170 6.18 14.20 4.74
CA ASN A 170 5.12 13.33 5.24
C ASN A 170 4.34 14.02 6.36
N ASP A 171 3.14 14.51 6.04
CA ASP A 171 2.25 15.17 6.97
C ASP A 171 1.40 14.20 7.83
N MET A 172 1.70 12.90 7.77
CA MET A 172 1.03 11.84 8.52
C MET A 172 1.84 11.33 9.73
N LEU A 173 3.06 11.83 9.98
CA LEU A 173 3.94 11.34 11.06
C LEU A 173 3.29 11.41 12.46
N TRP A 174 2.35 12.35 12.68
CA TRP A 174 1.56 12.41 13.93
C TRP A 174 0.81 11.11 14.27
N VAL A 175 0.57 10.24 13.27
CA VAL A 175 -0.11 8.94 13.44
C VAL A 175 0.71 8.01 14.34
N GLU A 176 2.02 8.08 14.28
CA GLU A 176 2.90 7.27 15.14
C GLU A 176 2.69 7.62 16.62
N ASP A 177 2.65 8.92 16.93
CA ASP A 177 2.36 9.40 18.29
C ASP A 177 0.93 9.05 18.73
N PHE A 178 -0.06 9.20 17.84
CA PHE A 178 -1.41 8.74 18.11
C PHE A 178 -1.46 7.24 18.42
N CYS A 179 -0.79 6.41 17.62
CA CYS A 179 -0.76 4.95 17.79
C CYS A 179 -0.05 4.53 19.09
N SER A 180 0.97 5.28 19.54
CA SER A 180 1.70 5.00 20.78
C SER A 180 0.80 5.10 22.01
N THR A 181 -0.17 6.01 21.97
CA THR A 181 -1.12 6.26 23.08
C THR A 181 -2.45 5.53 22.92
N CYS A 182 -2.83 5.08 21.71
CA CYS A 182 -4.12 4.47 21.43
C CYS A 182 -4.19 3.00 21.89
N GLY A 183 -3.24 2.16 21.51
CA GLY A 183 -3.07 0.77 21.92
C GLY A 183 -4.18 -0.24 21.60
N VAL A 184 -5.35 0.18 21.09
CA VAL A 184 -6.56 -0.66 20.96
C VAL A 184 -6.34 -1.94 20.13
N CYS A 185 -5.51 -1.90 19.11
CA CYS A 185 -5.19 -3.07 18.28
C CYS A 185 -4.37 -4.11 19.04
N ASN A 186 -3.52 -3.69 19.98
CA ASN A 186 -2.78 -4.57 20.87
C ASN A 186 -3.73 -5.22 21.88
N GLU A 187 -4.53 -4.42 22.61
CA GLU A 187 -5.45 -4.88 23.64
C GLU A 187 -6.50 -5.89 23.14
N ARG A 188 -6.88 -5.79 21.87
CA ARG A 188 -7.95 -6.58 21.27
C ARG A 188 -7.45 -7.68 20.32
N CYS A 189 -6.15 -7.90 20.22
CA CYS A 189 -5.61 -8.95 19.38
C CYS A 189 -5.94 -10.34 19.94
N PRO A 190 -6.69 -11.19 19.22
CA PRO A 190 -7.06 -12.50 19.72
C PRO A 190 -5.84 -13.43 19.88
N GLU A 191 -4.77 -13.20 19.13
CA GLU A 191 -3.56 -14.00 19.12
C GLU A 191 -2.44 -13.42 19.99
N ASN A 192 -2.69 -12.32 20.70
CA ASN A 192 -1.65 -11.57 21.42
C ASN A 192 -0.39 -11.33 20.57
N ALA A 193 -0.59 -10.97 19.30
CA ALA A 193 0.48 -10.79 18.31
C ALA A 193 1.27 -9.47 18.50
N PHE A 194 1.27 -8.93 19.71
CA PHE A 194 2.08 -7.78 20.10
C PHE A 194 2.89 -8.16 21.35
N GLY A 195 4.18 -7.82 21.34
CA GLY A 195 5.04 -8.06 22.50
C GLY A 195 4.68 -7.16 23.69
N GLU A 196 5.34 -7.36 24.83
CA GLU A 196 5.19 -6.52 26.03
C GLU A 196 5.54 -5.05 25.74
N ASP A 197 6.45 -4.81 24.79
CA ASP A 197 6.83 -3.51 24.26
C ASP A 197 5.78 -2.93 23.28
N GLY A 198 4.70 -3.68 22.97
CA GLY A 198 3.67 -3.32 22.02
C GLY A 198 4.08 -3.47 20.55
N ASN A 199 5.24 -4.07 20.25
CA ASN A 199 5.71 -4.30 18.90
C ASN A 199 5.02 -5.51 18.25
N PHE A 200 4.62 -5.34 16.99
CA PHE A 200 3.93 -6.39 16.25
C PHE A 200 4.82 -7.59 15.92
N GLN A 201 4.37 -8.78 16.28
CA GLN A 201 5.04 -10.07 16.05
C GLN A 201 4.31 -10.85 14.95
N ARG A 202 4.78 -10.73 13.72
CA ARG A 202 4.16 -11.38 12.54
C ARG A 202 3.96 -12.89 12.69
N LYS A 203 4.84 -13.57 13.42
CA LYS A 203 4.78 -15.04 13.60
C LYS A 203 3.55 -15.50 14.38
N LEU A 204 3.04 -14.65 15.28
CA LEU A 204 1.86 -14.93 16.10
C LEU A 204 0.57 -14.55 15.37
N CYS A 205 0.62 -13.62 14.40
CA CYS A 205 -0.56 -13.13 13.71
C CYS A 205 -1.15 -14.19 12.76
N THR A 206 -2.46 -14.43 12.85
CA THR A 206 -3.19 -15.37 11.99
C THR A 206 -3.79 -14.74 10.74
N ALA A 207 -3.67 -13.42 10.56
CA ALA A 207 -4.20 -12.73 9.40
C ALA A 207 -3.80 -13.40 8.07
N HIS A 208 -2.54 -13.81 7.96
CA HIS A 208 -1.99 -14.43 6.74
C HIS A 208 -2.32 -15.91 6.57
N ARG A 209 -3.07 -16.54 7.48
CA ARG A 209 -3.48 -17.94 7.42
C ARG A 209 -4.99 -18.11 7.41
N GLU A 210 -5.68 -17.24 8.13
CA GLU A 210 -7.10 -17.36 8.44
C GLU A 210 -7.88 -16.06 8.14
N GLY A 211 -7.21 -15.04 7.60
CA GLY A 211 -7.84 -13.76 7.27
C GLY A 211 -8.30 -12.95 8.50
N CYS A 212 -7.63 -13.06 9.65
CA CYS A 212 -7.97 -12.24 10.82
C CYS A 212 -7.81 -10.75 10.51
N SER A 213 -8.86 -9.96 10.70
CA SER A 213 -8.90 -8.51 10.46
C SER A 213 -9.28 -7.71 11.72
N VAL A 214 -9.32 -8.32 12.89
CA VAL A 214 -9.76 -7.68 14.15
C VAL A 214 -9.08 -6.34 14.40
N CYS A 215 -7.76 -6.26 14.27
CA CYS A 215 -7.00 -5.03 14.51
C CYS A 215 -7.30 -3.90 13.50
N VAL A 216 -7.75 -4.24 12.28
CA VAL A 216 -8.24 -3.28 11.29
C VAL A 216 -9.63 -2.79 11.67
N LEU A 217 -10.57 -3.70 11.93
CA LEU A 217 -11.97 -3.40 12.20
C LEU A 217 -12.18 -2.55 13.46
N ILE A 218 -11.33 -2.70 14.48
CA ILE A 218 -11.44 -1.91 15.72
C ILE A 218 -10.66 -0.59 15.67
N CYS A 219 -9.82 -0.41 14.66
CA CYS A 219 -8.97 0.78 14.55
C CYS A 219 -9.82 2.06 14.41
N PRO A 220 -9.52 3.13 15.17
CA PRO A 220 -10.19 4.40 15.00
C PRO A 220 -10.14 4.97 13.58
N PHE A 221 -9.02 4.77 12.88
CA PHE A 221 -8.87 5.22 11.48
C PHE A 221 -9.83 4.49 10.53
N PHE A 222 -10.06 3.20 10.72
CA PHE A 222 -11.05 2.45 9.95
C PHE A 222 -12.48 2.90 10.30
N LYS A 223 -12.80 2.97 11.61
CA LYS A 223 -14.17 3.27 12.06
C LYS A 223 -14.63 4.71 11.81
N ARG A 224 -13.72 5.66 11.79
CA ARG A 224 -14.05 7.11 11.81
C ARG A 224 -13.42 7.88 10.65
N GLY A 225 -12.46 7.29 9.94
CA GLY A 225 -11.68 7.92 8.90
C GLY A 225 -10.58 8.83 9.46
N TYR A 226 -9.60 9.10 8.60
CA TYR A 226 -8.39 9.87 8.93
C TYR A 226 -8.69 11.26 9.51
N GLU A 227 -9.51 12.05 8.84
CA GLU A 227 -9.77 13.45 9.19
C GLU A 227 -10.43 13.60 10.58
N LYS A 228 -11.38 12.72 10.92
CA LYS A 228 -12.03 12.76 12.24
C LYS A 228 -11.08 12.38 13.38
N VAL A 229 -10.18 11.43 13.12
CA VAL A 229 -9.17 11.04 14.12
C VAL A 229 -8.16 12.16 14.28
N LYS A 230 -7.66 12.75 13.19
CA LYS A 230 -6.73 13.89 13.21
C LYS A 230 -7.27 15.06 14.02
N ARG A 231 -8.49 15.50 13.70
CA ARG A 231 -9.13 16.60 14.42
C ARG A 231 -9.22 16.36 15.94
N ARG A 232 -9.54 15.12 16.35
CA ARG A 232 -9.62 14.77 17.79
C ARG A 232 -8.24 14.78 18.45
N TYR A 233 -7.25 14.28 17.76
CA TYR A 233 -5.86 14.30 18.21
C TYR A 233 -5.38 15.75 18.42
N GLU A 234 -5.56 16.64 17.44
CA GLU A 234 -5.17 18.05 17.52
C GLU A 234 -5.86 18.80 18.68
N ILE A 235 -7.16 18.52 18.92
CA ILE A 235 -7.89 19.10 20.05
C ILE A 235 -7.30 18.62 21.38
N LYS A 236 -6.90 17.35 21.48
CA LYS A 236 -6.30 16.81 22.70
C LYS A 236 -4.93 17.45 22.97
N GLN A 237 -4.09 17.59 21.93
CA GLN A 237 -2.77 18.23 22.05
C GLN A 237 -2.84 19.69 22.51
N LYS A 238 -3.87 20.45 22.11
CA LYS A 238 -4.07 21.84 22.54
C LYS A 238 -4.51 21.99 24.01
N ARG A 239 -4.94 20.87 24.62
CA ARG A 239 -5.43 20.86 26.04
C ARG A 239 -4.43 20.29 27.03
N SER A 240 -3.36 19.66 26.48
CA SER A 240 -2.22 19.15 27.28
C SER A 240 -1.13 20.20 27.37
#